data_2387991bbc6a1e14a80205d0e7342102
#
_entry.id   2387991bbc6a1e14a80205d0e7342102
#
_cell.length_a   1.000
_cell.length_b   1.000
_cell.length_c   1.000
_cell.angle_alpha   90.00
_cell.angle_beta   90.00
_cell.angle_gamma   90.00
#
_symmetry.space_group_name_H-M   'P 1'
#
loop_
_entity.id
_entity.type
_entity.pdbx_description
1 polymer ?
#
loop_
_entity_poly.entity_id
_entity_poly.type
_entity_poly.pdbx_seq_one_letter_code
_entity_poly.pdbx_strand_id
1 'polypeptide(L)'
;MTAALLSAFCMSAAGCSLYPGNKETQPANASQAETETKDETKQQPTGETEEETEKPTDAHPEDIEPFPHGEKETKAEPMKNGKRIVLMTDIHYLADSLTDKGEEFQYMVEHGDGKLTNYVWEITDAAFEQVEALSPDVIILSGDLTLNGEKESHKELAKKLEQVEKDGIQVVVIPGNHDINNRNAASFDGRSRQMAEAVSANEFAEIYNDFGYDEALSRDPASLSYTYDLGPDMRLLMLDSCQYSPTNKVGGMIKTETYDWIDDQLDEAWDDGVILLPVAHHNLLDESKIYVEDCTIEHSEELVNRLEEENVPLFLSGHLHVQHYMRNEEDRGIYEIVTSSLSTPPCQYGVLEYRDDESFSYHTQQVDMEKWARRHKSTDENLLNFNTYAPAALRTIFYNQSYDAMKDSEEEETGDLFVKLTQRQKEQMSEVYAQLNAACYGGKAYEVVKEATTTPAYKMWQEYCYP
;
A
#
# COMPACT_ATOMS: atom_id res chain seq x y z
N MET A 1 -12.76 0.60 -23.62
CA MET A 1 -13.85 0.68 -22.63
C MET A 1 -13.58 -0.16 -21.39
N THR A 2 -13.10 -1.40 -21.52
CA THR A 2 -12.74 -2.27 -20.38
C THR A 2 -11.53 -1.80 -19.57
N ALA A 3 -10.49 -1.29 -20.21
CA ALA A 3 -9.29 -0.79 -19.51
C ALA A 3 -9.54 0.52 -18.73
N ALA A 4 -10.38 1.40 -19.25
CA ALA A 4 -10.74 2.65 -18.57
C ALA A 4 -11.63 2.43 -17.34
N LEU A 5 -12.41 1.35 -17.30
CA LEU A 5 -13.22 0.96 -16.14
C LEU A 5 -12.35 0.35 -15.04
N LEU A 6 -11.35 -0.46 -15.41
CA LEU A 6 -10.39 -1.04 -14.47
C LEU A 6 -9.58 0.05 -13.75
N SER A 7 -9.11 1.05 -14.48
CA SER A 7 -8.32 2.13 -13.89
C SER A 7 -9.11 3.03 -12.93
N ALA A 8 -10.39 3.27 -13.19
CA ALA A 8 -11.24 4.06 -12.29
C ALA A 8 -11.49 3.39 -10.93
N PHE A 9 -11.32 2.07 -10.83
CA PHE A 9 -11.53 1.31 -9.60
C PHE A 9 -10.30 1.25 -8.70
N CYS A 10 -9.12 1.22 -9.29
CA CYS A 10 -7.88 1.07 -8.52
C CYS A 10 -7.46 2.33 -7.78
N MET A 11 -8.03 3.49 -8.11
CA MET A 11 -7.50 4.78 -7.68
C MET A 11 -8.14 5.44 -6.47
N SER A 12 -9.21 4.92 -5.94
CA SER A 12 -9.68 5.35 -4.61
C SER A 12 -8.69 5.00 -3.50
N ALA A 13 -7.64 4.25 -3.84
CA ALA A 13 -6.60 3.79 -2.93
C ALA A 13 -5.32 4.63 -2.95
N ALA A 14 -5.12 5.50 -3.92
CA ALA A 14 -4.02 6.46 -3.87
C ALA A 14 -4.29 7.49 -2.77
N GLY A 15 -4.05 7.09 -1.52
CA GLY A 15 -3.83 7.91 -0.33
C GLY A 15 -4.68 9.16 -0.08
N CYS A 16 -5.72 9.40 -0.87
CA CYS A 16 -6.69 10.46 -0.58
C CYS A 16 -7.54 10.03 0.60
N SER A 17 -7.01 10.25 1.79
CA SER A 17 -7.76 10.20 3.03
C SER A 17 -8.96 11.15 2.91
N LEU A 18 -10.11 10.62 2.55
CA LEU A 18 -11.40 11.27 2.76
C LEU A 18 -11.76 11.24 4.26
N TYR A 19 -10.80 11.62 5.10
CA TYR A 19 -11.15 12.03 6.46
C TYR A 19 -11.65 13.47 6.36
N PRO A 20 -12.90 13.77 6.70
CA PRO A 20 -13.40 15.14 6.78
C PRO A 20 -12.52 15.89 7.80
N GLY A 21 -11.81 16.90 7.30
CA GLY A 21 -10.95 17.73 8.11
C GLY A 21 -11.69 18.23 9.35
N ASN A 22 -11.06 18.09 10.52
CA ASN A 22 -11.52 18.61 11.78
C ASN A 22 -12.11 20.01 11.65
N LYS A 23 -13.42 20.14 11.75
CA LYS A 23 -14.05 21.42 12.07
C LYS A 23 -13.68 21.71 13.54
N GLU A 24 -12.93 22.78 13.76
CA GLU A 24 -12.68 23.33 15.09
C GLU A 24 -14.02 23.51 15.81
N THR A 25 -14.30 22.66 16.80
CA THR A 25 -15.38 22.88 17.74
C THR A 25 -14.88 23.76 18.87
N GLN A 26 -15.32 25.02 18.86
CA GLN A 26 -15.25 25.87 20.05
C GLN A 26 -16.12 25.28 21.16
N PRO A 27 -15.71 25.38 22.44
CA PRO A 27 -16.47 24.79 23.55
C PRO A 27 -17.75 25.61 23.81
N ALA A 28 -18.89 24.98 23.65
CA ALA A 28 -20.17 25.53 24.11
C ALA A 28 -20.44 25.10 25.54
N ASN A 29 -20.80 26.09 26.33
CA ASN A 29 -21.12 26.07 27.76
C ASN A 29 -22.21 25.07 28.14
N ALA A 30 -21.99 24.43 29.28
CA ALA A 30 -22.95 23.62 29.99
C ALA A 30 -24.17 24.40 30.42
N SER A 31 -25.37 23.86 30.21
CA SER A 31 -26.54 24.11 31.08
C SER A 31 -27.37 22.83 31.22
N GLN A 32 -27.62 22.53 32.49
CA GLN A 32 -28.40 21.41 33.00
C GLN A 32 -29.89 21.51 32.61
N ALA A 33 -30.52 20.38 32.35
CA ALA A 33 -31.93 20.13 32.79
C ALA A 33 -32.27 18.64 32.70
N GLU A 34 -32.66 18.17 33.74
CA GLU A 34 -33.36 17.06 34.40
C GLU A 34 -34.28 16.18 33.55
N THR A 35 -34.11 14.89 33.81
CA THR A 35 -35.06 13.76 33.98
C THR A 35 -36.51 13.87 33.49
N GLU A 36 -36.93 12.84 32.73
CA GLU A 36 -38.14 12.07 33.09
C GLU A 36 -38.18 10.70 32.41
N THR A 37 -38.30 9.68 33.25
CA THR A 37 -38.60 8.27 32.93
C THR A 37 -40.06 8.08 32.56
N LYS A 38 -40.35 7.23 31.57
CA LYS A 38 -41.57 6.41 31.55
C LYS A 38 -41.37 5.10 30.78
N ASP A 39 -41.66 4.08 31.52
CA ASP A 39 -41.84 2.67 31.23
C ASP A 39 -43.17 2.42 30.51
N GLU A 40 -43.21 1.45 29.59
CA GLU A 40 -44.37 0.53 29.40
C GLU A 40 -44.15 -0.47 28.22
N THR A 41 -43.87 -1.67 28.60
CA THR A 41 -44.45 -3.02 28.32
C THR A 41 -45.09 -3.36 26.97
N LYS A 42 -44.51 -4.48 26.41
CA LYS A 42 -45.12 -5.68 25.82
C LYS A 42 -46.01 -5.59 24.58
N GLN A 43 -45.59 -6.33 23.52
CA GLN A 43 -46.26 -7.61 23.08
C GLN A 43 -45.53 -8.21 21.89
N GLN A 44 -45.21 -9.50 21.98
CA GLN A 44 -44.93 -10.40 20.86
C GLN A 44 -46.25 -10.83 20.19
N PRO A 45 -46.18 -11.25 18.90
CA PRO A 45 -46.73 -12.55 18.54
C PRO A 45 -45.79 -13.41 17.66
N THR A 46 -45.66 -14.56 18.07
CA THR A 46 -45.48 -15.92 17.54
C THR A 46 -45.53 -16.14 16.02
N GLY A 47 -44.48 -16.80 15.52
CA GLY A 47 -44.54 -18.01 14.71
C GLY A 47 -44.56 -17.84 13.21
N GLU A 48 -43.48 -18.31 12.57
CA GLU A 48 -43.62 -19.25 11.44
C GLU A 48 -42.23 -19.72 10.96
N THR A 49 -42.09 -21.02 11.01
CA THR A 49 -41.30 -21.99 10.25
C THR A 49 -39.91 -21.59 9.74
N GLU A 50 -38.92 -22.22 10.38
CA GLU A 50 -37.55 -22.41 9.91
C GLU A 50 -37.53 -23.31 8.71
N GLU A 51 -37.06 -22.85 7.57
CA GLU A 51 -36.51 -23.66 6.49
C GLU A 51 -35.00 -23.88 6.80
N GLU A 52 -34.66 -25.11 7.13
CA GLU A 52 -33.28 -25.56 7.29
C GLU A 52 -32.55 -25.46 5.95
N THR A 53 -31.66 -24.45 5.82
CA THR A 53 -30.61 -24.45 4.80
C THR A 53 -29.43 -25.25 5.34
N GLU A 54 -29.07 -26.31 4.66
CA GLU A 54 -27.91 -27.17 4.93
C GLU A 54 -26.63 -26.30 5.05
N LYS A 55 -25.99 -26.35 6.20
CA LYS A 55 -24.64 -25.82 6.41
C LYS A 55 -23.64 -26.61 5.56
N PRO A 56 -22.61 -25.94 4.99
CA PRO A 56 -21.48 -26.67 4.43
C PRO A 56 -20.82 -27.52 5.51
N THR A 57 -20.56 -28.76 5.19
CA THR A 57 -19.90 -29.75 6.06
C THR A 57 -18.53 -29.20 6.49
N ASP A 58 -18.37 -28.97 7.79
CA ASP A 58 -17.10 -28.72 8.45
C ASP A 58 -16.13 -29.87 8.12
N ALA A 59 -15.01 -29.54 7.46
CA ALA A 59 -13.88 -30.46 7.41
C ALA A 59 -13.39 -30.65 8.85
N HIS A 60 -13.36 -31.91 9.30
CA HIS A 60 -12.90 -32.23 10.64
C HIS A 60 -11.43 -31.80 10.83
N PRO A 61 -11.05 -31.17 11.97
CA PRO A 61 -9.66 -30.76 12.24
C PRO A 61 -8.65 -31.92 12.29
N GLU A 62 -9.11 -33.15 12.21
CA GLU A 62 -8.30 -34.36 12.35
C GLU A 62 -7.66 -34.84 11.03
N ASP A 63 -8.03 -34.28 9.88
CA ASP A 63 -7.53 -34.66 8.56
C ASP A 63 -6.37 -33.75 8.05
N ILE A 64 -5.92 -32.79 8.85
CA ILE A 64 -4.76 -31.95 8.51
C ILE A 64 -3.52 -32.62 9.09
N GLU A 65 -2.70 -33.25 8.26
CA GLU A 65 -1.38 -33.70 8.67
C GLU A 65 -0.62 -32.54 9.30
N PRO A 66 -0.09 -32.68 10.54
CA PRO A 66 0.65 -31.61 11.16
C PRO A 66 1.93 -31.36 10.34
N PHE A 67 2.07 -30.15 9.80
CA PHE A 67 3.32 -29.72 9.19
C PHE A 67 4.48 -29.97 10.15
N PRO A 68 5.62 -30.45 9.70
CA PRO A 68 6.78 -30.67 10.55
C PRO A 68 7.15 -29.35 11.23
N HIS A 69 7.05 -29.33 12.55
CA HIS A 69 7.38 -28.18 13.36
C HIS A 69 8.87 -27.90 13.26
N GLY A 70 9.27 -26.74 12.77
CA GLY A 70 10.58 -26.16 13.02
C GLY A 70 11.63 -26.30 11.92
N GLU A 71 11.28 -26.63 10.68
CA GLU A 71 12.24 -26.49 9.59
C GLU A 71 12.33 -24.99 9.20
N LYS A 72 13.52 -24.39 9.39
CA LYS A 72 13.86 -23.12 8.75
C LYS A 72 13.71 -23.31 7.25
N GLU A 73 13.22 -22.30 6.57
CA GLU A 73 13.21 -22.32 5.10
C GLU A 73 14.62 -22.59 4.59
N THR A 74 14.73 -23.45 3.60
CA THR A 74 16.03 -23.69 2.96
C THR A 74 16.41 -22.42 2.23
N LYS A 75 17.47 -21.73 2.65
CA LYS A 75 17.93 -20.54 1.95
C LYS A 75 18.23 -20.88 0.49
N ALA A 76 17.74 -20.06 -0.42
CA ALA A 76 18.11 -20.14 -1.82
C ALA A 76 19.61 -19.84 -1.97
N GLU A 77 20.24 -20.47 -2.96
CA GLU A 77 21.60 -20.09 -3.30
C GLU A 77 21.61 -18.65 -3.87
N PRO A 78 22.58 -17.80 -3.48
CA PRO A 78 22.80 -16.52 -4.13
C PRO A 78 22.99 -16.68 -5.64
N MET A 79 22.56 -15.70 -6.41
CA MET A 79 22.80 -15.72 -7.85
C MET A 79 24.32 -15.68 -8.13
N LYS A 80 24.82 -16.60 -8.94
CA LYS A 80 26.25 -16.64 -9.28
C LYS A 80 26.64 -15.57 -10.28
N ASN A 81 25.73 -15.31 -11.22
CA ASN A 81 25.88 -14.31 -12.27
C ASN A 81 24.54 -13.55 -12.33
N GLY A 82 24.58 -12.26 -12.04
CA GLY A 82 23.39 -11.41 -11.98
C GLY A 82 23.07 -10.96 -10.57
N LYS A 83 21.86 -10.42 -10.40
CA LYS A 83 21.35 -9.84 -9.17
C LYS A 83 19.94 -10.30 -8.87
N ARG A 84 19.65 -10.61 -7.62
CA ARG A 84 18.28 -10.78 -7.11
C ARG A 84 17.93 -9.60 -6.23
N ILE A 85 16.96 -8.83 -6.68
CA ILE A 85 16.47 -7.62 -6.03
C ILE A 85 15.06 -7.90 -5.53
N VAL A 86 14.81 -7.60 -4.27
CA VAL A 86 13.45 -7.64 -3.72
C VAL A 86 12.94 -6.22 -3.59
N LEU A 87 11.76 -5.95 -4.12
CA LEU A 87 11.07 -4.68 -4.01
C LEU A 87 9.87 -4.82 -3.10
N MET A 88 9.88 -4.07 -2.00
CA MET A 88 8.75 -3.87 -1.10
C MET A 88 8.36 -2.40 -1.11
N THR A 89 7.08 -2.13 -1.02
CA THR A 89 6.55 -0.77 -1.02
C THR A 89 5.30 -0.69 -0.16
N ASP A 90 4.94 0.52 0.26
CA ASP A 90 3.67 0.77 0.92
C ASP A 90 3.44 -0.18 2.12
N ILE A 91 4.45 -0.27 2.99
CA ILE A 91 4.39 -1.09 4.21
C ILE A 91 3.40 -0.49 5.20
N HIS A 92 3.36 0.86 5.27
CA HIS A 92 2.49 1.61 6.16
C HIS A 92 2.57 1.12 7.62
N TYR A 93 3.81 0.93 8.09
CA TYR A 93 4.10 0.44 9.42
C TYR A 93 3.62 1.40 10.50
N LEU A 94 2.93 0.89 11.50
CA LEU A 94 2.57 1.65 12.70
C LEU A 94 3.27 1.01 13.91
N ALA A 95 4.00 1.78 14.70
CA ALA A 95 4.62 1.26 15.92
C ALA A 95 3.59 0.75 16.92
N ASP A 96 3.85 -0.40 17.55
CA ASP A 96 2.94 -1.01 18.53
C ASP A 96 2.65 -0.06 19.71
N SER A 97 3.62 0.81 20.05
CA SER A 97 3.47 1.82 21.10
C SER A 97 2.47 2.95 20.78
N LEU A 98 2.06 3.08 19.52
CA LEU A 98 1.12 4.11 19.06
C LEU A 98 -0.33 3.65 19.05
N THR A 99 -0.62 2.43 19.49
CA THR A 99 -2.00 1.92 19.55
C THR A 99 -2.20 0.96 20.70
N ASP A 100 -3.35 1.07 21.34
CA ASP A 100 -3.87 0.08 22.29
C ASP A 100 -4.75 -0.98 21.62
N LYS A 101 -4.85 -0.91 20.27
CA LYS A 101 -5.74 -1.75 19.44
C LYS A 101 -7.22 -1.61 19.80
N GLY A 102 -7.59 -0.46 20.39
CA GLY A 102 -8.94 -0.11 20.85
C GLY A 102 -9.91 0.26 19.73
N GLU A 103 -11.10 0.79 20.12
CA GLU A 103 -12.20 1.05 19.20
C GLU A 103 -11.82 2.03 18.07
N GLU A 104 -11.08 3.10 18.37
CA GLU A 104 -10.67 4.08 17.37
C GLU A 104 -9.69 3.49 16.33
N PHE A 105 -8.75 2.67 16.79
CA PHE A 105 -7.84 1.97 15.90
C PHE A 105 -8.58 0.97 14.98
N GLN A 106 -9.50 0.19 15.53
CA GLN A 106 -10.31 -0.75 14.75
C GLN A 106 -11.17 0.01 13.73
N TYR A 107 -11.78 1.12 14.14
CA TYR A 107 -12.55 1.98 13.23
C TYR A 107 -11.68 2.49 12.07
N MET A 108 -10.46 2.98 12.36
CA MET A 108 -9.52 3.42 11.33
C MET A 108 -9.18 2.30 10.33
N VAL A 109 -8.97 1.08 10.81
CA VAL A 109 -8.70 -0.08 9.93
C VAL A 109 -9.91 -0.43 9.06
N GLU A 110 -11.10 -0.50 9.67
CA GLU A 110 -12.33 -0.95 8.99
C GLU A 110 -12.91 0.09 8.01
N HIS A 111 -12.51 1.37 8.12
CA HIS A 111 -12.99 2.49 7.29
C HIS A 111 -11.85 3.17 6.50
N GLY A 112 -10.68 2.55 6.46
CA GLY A 112 -9.51 3.04 5.74
C GLY A 112 -9.53 2.69 4.25
N ASP A 113 -8.33 2.60 3.69
CA ASP A 113 -8.08 2.43 2.26
C ASP A 113 -7.59 1.02 1.85
N GLY A 114 -7.87 0.02 2.67
CA GLY A 114 -7.56 -1.39 2.38
C GLY A 114 -6.35 -1.95 3.11
N LYS A 115 -5.60 -1.12 3.84
CA LYS A 115 -4.44 -1.56 4.62
C LYS A 115 -4.86 -2.42 5.81
N LEU A 116 -4.22 -3.57 5.99
CA LEU A 116 -4.40 -4.41 7.17
C LEU A 116 -3.47 -3.96 8.30
N THR A 117 -3.62 -2.69 8.74
CA THR A 117 -2.77 -2.09 9.78
C THR A 117 -2.82 -2.85 11.09
N ASN A 118 -3.92 -3.55 11.37
CA ASN A 118 -4.08 -4.42 12.53
C ASN A 118 -3.21 -5.69 12.51
N TYR A 119 -2.60 -6.02 11.36
CA TYR A 119 -1.66 -7.13 11.18
C TYR A 119 -0.33 -6.68 10.54
N VAL A 120 -0.06 -5.38 10.47
CA VAL A 120 1.13 -4.85 9.79
C VAL A 120 2.43 -5.36 10.42
N TRP A 121 2.45 -5.61 11.73
CA TRP A 121 3.62 -6.16 12.45
C TRP A 121 3.96 -7.56 11.96
N GLU A 122 2.95 -8.43 11.96
CA GLU A 122 3.07 -9.83 11.57
C GLU A 122 3.36 -9.97 10.07
N ILE A 123 2.71 -9.14 9.22
CA ILE A 123 2.95 -9.12 7.78
C ILE A 123 4.40 -8.72 7.49
N THR A 124 4.91 -7.67 8.16
CA THR A 124 6.28 -7.18 7.99
C THR A 124 7.29 -8.22 8.44
N ASP A 125 7.09 -8.83 9.61
CA ASP A 125 7.99 -9.86 10.12
C ASP A 125 7.99 -11.11 9.23
N ALA A 126 6.81 -11.54 8.79
CA ALA A 126 6.68 -12.68 7.88
C ALA A 126 7.34 -12.42 6.51
N ALA A 127 7.20 -11.21 5.99
CA ALA A 127 7.82 -10.80 4.73
C ALA A 127 9.35 -10.82 4.83
N PHE A 128 9.94 -10.22 5.87
CA PHE A 128 11.39 -10.21 6.04
C PHE A 128 11.94 -11.62 6.24
N GLU A 129 11.33 -12.46 7.09
CA GLU A 129 11.77 -13.85 7.26
C GLU A 129 11.69 -14.64 5.94
N GLN A 130 10.69 -14.39 5.12
CA GLN A 130 10.50 -15.07 3.83
C GLN A 130 11.52 -14.59 2.80
N VAL A 131 11.83 -13.30 2.79
CA VAL A 131 12.82 -12.70 1.88
C VAL A 131 14.23 -13.12 2.23
N GLU A 132 14.58 -13.26 3.52
CA GLU A 132 15.88 -13.81 3.94
C GLU A 132 16.15 -15.20 3.32
N ALA A 133 15.10 -16.01 3.14
CA ALA A 133 15.22 -17.31 2.52
C ALA A 133 15.51 -17.24 1.00
N LEU A 134 15.23 -16.12 0.34
CA LEU A 134 15.55 -15.89 -1.09
C LEU A 134 17.02 -15.55 -1.31
N SER A 135 17.77 -15.14 -0.26
CA SER A 135 19.14 -14.64 -0.37
C SER A 135 19.27 -13.54 -1.45
N PRO A 136 18.53 -12.43 -1.35
CA PRO A 136 18.64 -11.35 -2.30
C PRO A 136 19.96 -10.60 -2.12
N ASP A 137 20.41 -9.91 -3.18
CA ASP A 137 21.55 -8.99 -3.11
C ASP A 137 21.15 -7.69 -2.40
N VAL A 138 19.89 -7.25 -2.57
CA VAL A 138 19.35 -6.05 -1.94
C VAL A 138 17.84 -6.15 -1.76
N ILE A 139 17.33 -5.52 -0.70
CA ILE A 139 15.92 -5.20 -0.51
C ILE A 139 15.76 -3.70 -0.72
N ILE A 140 14.88 -3.31 -1.64
CA ILE A 140 14.50 -1.93 -1.90
C ILE A 140 13.15 -1.67 -1.22
N LEU A 141 13.09 -0.64 -0.38
CA LEU A 141 11.85 -0.12 0.18
C LEU A 141 11.50 1.21 -0.52
N SER A 142 10.55 1.17 -1.46
CA SER A 142 10.25 2.31 -2.33
C SER A 142 9.16 3.24 -1.81
N GLY A 143 9.21 3.56 -0.52
CA GLY A 143 8.37 4.58 0.09
C GLY A 143 7.11 4.07 0.78
N ASP A 144 6.39 5.00 1.42
CA ASP A 144 5.27 4.76 2.32
C ASP A 144 5.59 3.68 3.36
N LEU A 145 6.76 3.91 4.00
CA LEU A 145 7.33 3.01 5.00
C LEU A 145 6.47 2.95 6.25
N THR A 146 5.88 4.09 6.63
CA THR A 146 5.07 4.25 7.84
C THR A 146 3.63 4.66 7.52
N LEU A 147 2.72 4.48 8.46
CA LEU A 147 1.30 4.77 8.25
C LEU A 147 1.08 6.22 7.87
N ASN A 148 1.65 7.17 8.63
CA ASN A 148 1.57 8.60 8.35
C ASN A 148 2.80 9.37 8.85
N GLY A 149 3.99 8.82 8.74
CA GLY A 149 5.24 9.51 9.10
C GLY A 149 5.49 9.60 10.59
N GLU A 150 4.85 8.76 11.41
CA GLU A 150 5.04 8.73 12.85
C GLU A 150 6.50 8.37 13.20
N LYS A 151 7.15 9.23 13.96
CA LYS A 151 8.57 9.08 14.31
C LYS A 151 8.89 7.76 15.01
N GLU A 152 7.99 7.28 15.88
CA GLU A 152 8.18 6.00 16.55
C GLU A 152 8.01 4.82 15.57
N SER A 153 7.12 4.95 14.57
CA SER A 153 6.97 3.95 13.51
C SER A 153 8.26 3.82 12.68
N HIS A 154 8.84 4.95 12.27
CA HIS A 154 10.13 4.97 11.56
C HIS A 154 11.25 4.32 12.36
N LYS A 155 11.36 4.64 13.65
CA LYS A 155 12.41 4.07 14.53
C LYS A 155 12.23 2.57 14.75
N GLU A 156 10.99 2.11 14.88
CA GLU A 156 10.70 0.69 15.09
C GLU A 156 10.97 -0.11 13.82
N LEU A 157 10.55 0.42 12.65
CA LEU A 157 10.85 -0.20 11.37
C LEU A 157 12.36 -0.24 11.11
N ALA A 158 13.10 0.86 11.34
CA ALA A 158 14.55 0.91 11.18
C ALA A 158 15.25 -0.18 12.00
N LYS A 159 14.81 -0.46 13.24
CA LYS A 159 15.36 -1.56 14.05
C LYS A 159 15.10 -2.95 13.43
N LYS A 160 13.97 -3.12 12.74
CA LYS A 160 13.72 -4.38 12.00
C LYS A 160 14.67 -4.50 10.81
N LEU A 161 14.91 -3.40 10.08
CA LEU A 161 15.86 -3.35 8.97
C LEU A 161 17.30 -3.64 9.43
N GLU A 162 17.72 -3.07 10.57
CA GLU A 162 19.03 -3.40 11.18
C GLU A 162 19.20 -4.91 11.41
N GLN A 163 18.12 -5.63 11.72
CA GLN A 163 18.21 -7.07 11.90
C GLN A 163 18.37 -7.79 10.56
N VAL A 164 17.67 -7.35 9.52
CA VAL A 164 17.82 -7.89 8.15
C VAL A 164 19.25 -7.72 7.65
N GLU A 165 19.87 -6.56 7.89
CA GLU A 165 21.25 -6.31 7.49
C GLU A 165 22.28 -7.15 8.29
N LYS A 166 22.02 -7.38 9.57
CA LYS A 166 22.87 -8.30 10.39
C LYS A 166 22.86 -9.72 9.85
N ASP A 167 21.79 -10.12 9.15
CA ASP A 167 21.70 -11.42 8.48
C ASP A 167 22.36 -11.41 7.08
N GLY A 168 22.96 -10.27 6.69
CA GLY A 168 23.84 -10.10 5.54
C GLY A 168 23.13 -9.66 4.25
N ILE A 169 21.93 -9.10 4.35
CA ILE A 169 21.16 -8.58 3.21
C ILE A 169 21.20 -7.06 3.25
N GLN A 170 21.60 -6.42 2.15
CA GLN A 170 21.59 -4.97 2.04
C GLN A 170 20.15 -4.44 1.94
N VAL A 171 19.89 -3.30 2.58
CA VAL A 171 18.59 -2.62 2.52
C VAL A 171 18.79 -1.18 2.06
N VAL A 172 17.98 -0.71 1.12
CA VAL A 172 17.99 0.67 0.66
C VAL A 172 16.58 1.24 0.66
N VAL A 173 16.43 2.50 1.07
CA VAL A 173 15.12 3.13 1.25
C VAL A 173 15.01 4.49 0.56
N ILE A 174 13.81 4.84 0.13
CA ILE A 174 13.39 6.20 -0.22
C ILE A 174 12.09 6.54 0.51
N PRO A 175 11.75 7.81 0.72
CA PRO A 175 10.46 8.18 1.29
C PRO A 175 9.31 8.00 0.30
N GLY A 176 8.11 7.77 0.84
CA GLY A 176 6.83 7.95 0.17
C GLY A 176 6.09 9.19 0.68
N ASN A 177 4.94 9.47 0.09
CA ASN A 177 4.16 10.67 0.45
C ASN A 177 3.59 10.62 1.89
N HIS A 178 3.49 9.43 2.49
CA HIS A 178 3.07 9.31 3.89
C HIS A 178 4.19 9.63 4.89
N ASP A 179 5.46 9.54 4.53
CA ASP A 179 6.57 9.41 5.47
C ASP A 179 7.06 10.70 6.13
N ILE A 180 6.98 11.86 5.45
CA ILE A 180 7.65 13.08 5.90
C ILE A 180 6.66 14.25 6.09
N ASN A 181 6.77 14.97 7.21
CA ASN A 181 5.95 16.16 7.52
C ASN A 181 4.44 15.90 7.40
N ASN A 182 3.98 14.70 7.65
CA ASN A 182 2.59 14.33 7.49
C ASN A 182 1.77 14.77 8.71
N ARG A 183 0.73 15.56 8.45
CA ARG A 183 -0.16 16.08 9.51
C ARG A 183 -1.12 15.03 10.07
N ASN A 184 -1.20 13.88 9.42
CA ASN A 184 -2.05 12.77 9.81
C ASN A 184 -1.35 11.80 10.77
N ALA A 185 -0.06 12.04 11.12
CA ALA A 185 0.65 11.25 12.10
C ALA A 185 -0.15 11.15 13.40
N ALA A 186 -0.44 9.92 13.84
CA ALA A 186 -1.38 9.69 14.91
C ALA A 186 -1.00 8.52 15.84
N SER A 187 -1.53 8.59 17.05
CA SER A 187 -1.63 7.48 18.02
C SER A 187 -3.08 7.25 18.39
N PHE A 188 -3.39 6.03 18.84
CA PHE A 188 -4.75 5.57 19.13
C PHE A 188 -4.82 5.03 20.55
N ASP A 189 -5.77 5.55 21.33
CA ASP A 189 -5.99 5.15 22.73
C ASP A 189 -7.50 5.09 23.02
N GLY A 190 -8.04 3.88 23.17
CA GLY A 190 -9.44 3.60 23.36
C GLY A 190 -10.31 4.11 22.21
N ARG A 191 -10.98 5.25 22.44
CA ARG A 191 -11.84 5.94 21.47
C ARG A 191 -11.23 7.26 20.98
N SER A 192 -9.94 7.45 21.16
CA SER A 192 -9.30 8.72 20.86
C SER A 192 -8.19 8.52 19.85
N ARG A 193 -8.19 9.35 18.81
CA ARG A 193 -7.06 9.59 17.94
C ARG A 193 -6.34 10.85 18.41
N GLN A 194 -5.04 10.78 18.64
CA GLN A 194 -4.20 11.90 19.06
C GLN A 194 -3.11 12.13 18.01
N MET A 195 -2.65 13.37 17.88
CA MET A 195 -1.50 13.66 17.01
C MET A 195 -0.25 13.02 17.58
N ALA A 196 0.50 12.34 16.72
CA ALA A 196 1.85 11.86 17.01
C ALA A 196 2.91 12.80 16.41
N GLU A 197 4.15 12.68 16.86
CA GLU A 197 5.30 13.39 16.27
C GLU A 197 5.60 12.80 14.89
N ALA A 198 5.59 13.65 13.85
CA ALA A 198 6.01 13.27 12.50
C ALA A 198 7.48 13.63 12.29
N VAL A 199 8.17 12.89 11.41
CA VAL A 199 9.56 13.19 11.06
C VAL A 199 9.66 14.27 10.01
N SER A 200 10.73 15.07 10.08
CA SER A 200 11.21 15.94 9.00
C SER A 200 12.09 15.17 8.01
N ALA A 201 12.38 15.75 6.85
CA ALA A 201 13.29 15.16 5.87
C ALA A 201 14.69 14.85 6.45
N ASN A 202 15.21 15.74 7.30
CA ASN A 202 16.51 15.50 7.96
C ASN A 202 16.44 14.33 8.95
N GLU A 203 15.38 14.23 9.74
CA GLU A 203 15.18 13.12 10.68
C GLU A 203 14.96 11.81 9.95
N PHE A 204 14.27 11.82 8.80
CA PHE A 204 14.15 10.65 7.94
C PHE A 204 15.55 10.16 7.49
N ALA A 205 16.36 11.04 6.92
CA ALA A 205 17.72 10.72 6.49
C ALA A 205 18.63 10.26 7.65
N GLU A 206 18.43 10.81 8.87
CA GLU A 206 19.17 10.37 10.07
C GLU A 206 18.74 8.99 10.54
N ILE A 207 17.44 8.69 10.57
CA ILE A 207 16.90 7.39 11.01
C ILE A 207 17.31 6.27 10.04
N TYR A 208 17.29 6.57 8.74
CA TYR A 208 17.60 5.61 7.70
C TYR A 208 19.01 5.75 7.11
N ASN A 209 19.92 6.43 7.84
CA ASN A 209 21.28 6.67 7.36
C ASN A 209 21.99 5.40 6.89
N ASP A 210 21.92 4.34 7.68
CA ASP A 210 22.59 3.07 7.42
C ASP A 210 21.92 2.24 6.31
N PHE A 211 20.77 2.67 5.79
CA PHE A 211 20.00 1.97 4.75
C PHE A 211 20.10 2.67 3.39
N GLY A 212 21.32 2.78 2.90
CA GLY A 212 21.69 3.31 1.59
C GLY A 212 22.27 4.72 1.60
N TYR A 213 21.91 5.59 2.58
CA TYR A 213 22.37 6.98 2.56
C TYR A 213 23.85 7.15 2.87
N ASP A 214 24.44 6.42 3.81
CA ASP A 214 25.86 6.51 4.15
C ASP A 214 26.76 5.77 3.15
N GLU A 215 26.21 4.80 2.42
CA GLU A 215 26.90 4.05 1.36
C GLU A 215 26.66 4.61 -0.04
N ALA A 216 25.89 5.72 -0.15
CA ALA A 216 25.58 6.35 -1.43
C ALA A 216 26.83 6.78 -2.19
N LEU A 217 26.91 6.45 -3.49
CA LEU A 217 27.98 6.93 -4.37
C LEU A 217 27.86 8.43 -4.60
N SER A 218 26.64 8.90 -4.79
CA SER A 218 26.30 10.30 -4.99
C SER A 218 24.98 10.61 -4.29
N ARG A 219 24.82 11.81 -3.76
CA ARG A 219 23.58 12.29 -3.14
C ARG A 219 23.17 13.62 -3.77
N ASP A 220 21.90 13.72 -4.14
CA ASP A 220 21.34 14.99 -4.60
C ASP A 220 21.33 16.04 -3.47
N PRO A 221 21.95 17.20 -3.67
CA PRO A 221 21.92 18.26 -2.65
C PRO A 221 20.54 18.91 -2.46
N ALA A 222 19.60 18.71 -3.41
CA ALA A 222 18.28 19.34 -3.40
C ALA A 222 17.17 18.43 -2.83
N SER A 223 17.37 17.11 -2.81
CA SER A 223 16.37 16.15 -2.37
C SER A 223 17.00 15.03 -1.52
N LEU A 224 16.21 13.99 -1.21
CA LEU A 224 16.71 12.77 -0.57
C LEU A 224 17.10 11.70 -1.61
N SER A 225 17.26 12.06 -2.88
CA SER A 225 17.71 11.17 -3.93
C SER A 225 19.20 10.83 -3.78
N TYR A 226 19.55 9.61 -4.18
CA TYR A 226 20.93 9.13 -4.16
C TYR A 226 21.15 7.99 -5.16
N THR A 227 22.41 7.68 -5.46
CA THR A 227 22.79 6.47 -6.19
C THR A 227 23.45 5.45 -5.27
N TYR A 228 23.18 4.18 -5.50
CA TYR A 228 23.69 3.05 -4.72
C TYR A 228 24.29 1.99 -5.63
N ASP A 229 25.52 1.56 -5.33
CA ASP A 229 26.25 0.58 -6.13
C ASP A 229 25.85 -0.87 -5.80
N LEU A 230 25.34 -1.61 -6.76
CA LEU A 230 25.08 -3.04 -6.64
C LEU A 230 26.23 -3.90 -7.21
N GLY A 231 27.39 -3.32 -7.46
CA GLY A 231 28.57 -3.98 -8.00
C GLY A 231 28.81 -3.62 -9.48
N PRO A 232 29.63 -4.38 -10.21
CA PRO A 232 30.23 -3.93 -11.45
C PRO A 232 29.27 -3.72 -12.62
N ASP A 233 28.06 -4.26 -12.52
CA ASP A 233 27.13 -4.32 -13.65
C ASP A 233 25.88 -3.46 -13.47
N MET A 234 25.61 -2.99 -12.24
CA MET A 234 24.35 -2.32 -11.91
C MET A 234 24.48 -1.28 -10.80
N ARG A 235 23.78 -0.18 -10.97
CA ARG A 235 23.62 0.90 -9.99
C ARG A 235 22.15 1.27 -9.84
N LEU A 236 21.70 1.48 -8.61
CA LEU A 236 20.35 2.00 -8.35
C LEU A 236 20.38 3.53 -8.40
N LEU A 237 19.35 4.13 -9.03
CA LEU A 237 19.04 5.55 -8.96
C LEU A 237 17.80 5.73 -8.08
N MET A 238 18.02 6.01 -6.81
CA MET A 238 16.99 6.14 -5.80
C MET A 238 16.44 7.57 -5.79
N LEU A 239 15.23 7.78 -6.34
CA LEU A 239 14.64 9.09 -6.59
C LEU A 239 13.60 9.46 -5.50
N ASP A 240 13.83 10.54 -4.79
CA ASP A 240 12.86 11.17 -3.91
C ASP A 240 11.88 12.00 -4.75
N SER A 241 10.71 11.44 -5.00
CA SER A 241 9.62 12.09 -5.73
C SER A 241 8.60 12.78 -4.82
N CYS A 242 8.87 12.90 -3.51
CA CYS A 242 7.88 13.35 -2.54
C CYS A 242 7.85 14.88 -2.38
N GLN A 243 6.65 15.42 -2.23
CA GLN A 243 6.42 16.84 -1.97
C GLN A 243 6.07 17.06 -0.49
N TYR A 244 7.07 17.25 0.37
CA TYR A 244 6.88 17.41 1.83
C TYR A 244 7.15 18.83 2.35
N SER A 245 7.49 19.78 1.49
CA SER A 245 7.76 21.17 1.85
C SER A 245 7.13 22.14 0.83
N PRO A 246 6.48 23.26 1.28
CA PRO A 246 6.25 23.69 2.66
C PRO A 246 5.17 22.88 3.40
N THR A 247 4.41 22.06 2.69
CA THR A 247 3.39 21.14 3.22
C THR A 247 3.47 19.83 2.49
N ASN A 248 3.22 18.75 3.21
CA ASN A 248 3.11 17.43 2.61
C ASN A 248 1.93 17.38 1.62
N LYS A 249 2.16 16.74 0.45
CA LYS A 249 1.16 16.47 -0.59
C LYS A 249 1.19 14.99 -0.96
N VAL A 250 0.10 14.52 -1.54
CA VAL A 250 -0.03 13.14 -2.03
C VAL A 250 0.77 12.93 -3.31
N GLY A 251 0.66 13.85 -4.27
CA GLY A 251 1.27 13.73 -5.59
C GLY A 251 2.80 13.90 -5.61
N GLY A 252 3.44 13.21 -6.54
CA GLY A 252 4.87 13.20 -6.73
C GLY A 252 5.39 14.30 -7.65
N MET A 253 6.64 14.73 -7.45
CA MET A 253 7.35 15.67 -8.32
C MET A 253 8.86 15.49 -8.16
N ILE A 254 9.61 15.52 -9.26
CA ILE A 254 11.06 15.69 -9.22
C ILE A 254 11.36 17.19 -9.21
N LYS A 255 12.20 17.64 -8.27
CA LYS A 255 12.60 19.05 -8.19
C LYS A 255 13.42 19.44 -9.40
N THR A 256 13.25 20.68 -9.86
CA THR A 256 13.99 21.16 -11.03
C THR A 256 15.50 21.05 -10.84
N GLU A 257 15.99 21.32 -9.61
CA GLU A 257 17.42 21.25 -9.26
C GLU A 257 17.96 19.82 -9.27
N THR A 258 17.08 18.81 -9.10
CA THR A 258 17.45 17.39 -9.10
C THR A 258 17.74 16.89 -10.52
N TYR A 259 17.17 17.50 -11.56
CA TYR A 259 17.39 17.06 -12.94
C TYR A 259 18.85 17.20 -13.39
N ASP A 260 19.55 18.28 -13.03
CA ASP A 260 20.98 18.43 -13.33
C ASP A 260 21.80 17.31 -12.68
N TRP A 261 21.43 16.91 -11.44
CA TRP A 261 22.08 15.79 -10.78
C TRP A 261 21.73 14.44 -11.41
N ILE A 262 20.49 14.25 -11.89
CA ILE A 262 20.10 13.02 -12.63
C ILE A 262 20.92 12.91 -13.91
N ASP A 263 21.07 13.99 -14.68
CA ASP A 263 21.84 14.01 -15.91
C ASP A 263 23.33 13.62 -15.63
N ASP A 264 23.93 14.15 -14.55
CA ASP A 264 25.28 13.75 -14.12
C ASP A 264 25.36 12.24 -13.78
N GLN A 265 24.33 11.68 -13.13
CA GLN A 265 24.32 10.25 -12.77
C GLN A 265 24.10 9.33 -13.97
N LEU A 266 23.32 9.77 -14.97
CA LEU A 266 23.15 9.05 -16.24
C LEU A 266 24.46 9.02 -17.03
N ASP A 267 25.15 10.16 -17.15
CA ASP A 267 26.45 10.27 -17.81
C ASP A 267 27.52 9.38 -17.11
N GLU A 268 27.57 9.41 -15.77
CA GLU A 268 28.50 8.59 -14.98
C GLU A 268 28.23 7.11 -15.17
N ALA A 269 26.96 6.67 -15.18
CA ALA A 269 26.60 5.26 -15.38
C ALA A 269 26.97 4.79 -16.80
N TRP A 270 26.77 5.64 -17.81
CA TRP A 270 27.19 5.37 -19.19
C TRP A 270 28.72 5.22 -19.30
N ASP A 271 29.48 6.16 -18.73
CA ASP A 271 30.95 6.14 -18.74
C ASP A 271 31.51 4.91 -18.00
N ASP A 272 30.88 4.48 -16.91
CA ASP A 272 31.24 3.30 -16.13
C ASP A 272 30.78 1.99 -16.82
N GLY A 273 29.87 2.05 -17.78
CA GLY A 273 29.30 0.91 -18.48
C GLY A 273 28.40 0.04 -17.58
N VAL A 274 27.70 0.67 -16.62
CA VAL A 274 26.78 0.00 -15.69
C VAL A 274 25.33 0.27 -16.08
N ILE A 275 24.44 -0.66 -15.81
CA ILE A 275 23.00 -0.46 -15.95
C ILE A 275 22.50 0.36 -14.79
N LEU A 276 21.81 1.46 -15.08
CA LEU A 276 21.14 2.27 -14.08
C LEU A 276 19.69 1.79 -13.93
N LEU A 277 19.28 1.48 -12.69
CA LEU A 277 17.92 1.06 -12.36
C LEU A 277 17.25 2.14 -11.49
N PRO A 278 16.40 2.99 -12.08
CA PRO A 278 15.67 4.01 -11.33
C PRO A 278 14.55 3.41 -10.49
N VAL A 279 14.40 3.98 -9.29
CA VAL A 279 13.35 3.63 -8.31
C VAL A 279 12.77 4.92 -7.74
N ALA A 280 11.47 5.08 -7.78
CA ALA A 280 10.75 6.15 -7.07
C ALA A 280 9.53 5.58 -6.33
N HIS A 281 8.93 6.39 -5.47
CA HIS A 281 7.66 6.00 -4.87
C HIS A 281 6.51 6.18 -5.86
N HIS A 282 6.38 7.38 -6.44
CA HIS A 282 5.32 7.70 -7.41
C HIS A 282 5.63 7.14 -8.80
N ASN A 283 4.58 6.96 -9.59
CA ASN A 283 4.69 6.36 -10.90
C ASN A 283 5.33 7.30 -11.93
N LEU A 284 6.07 6.71 -12.86
CA LEU A 284 6.66 7.42 -14.00
C LEU A 284 5.66 7.61 -15.13
N LEU A 285 4.83 6.59 -15.40
CA LEU A 285 3.89 6.56 -16.51
C LEU A 285 2.45 6.70 -16.01
N ASP A 286 1.57 7.17 -16.88
CA ASP A 286 0.15 7.30 -16.57
C ASP A 286 -0.53 5.92 -16.56
N GLU A 287 -0.59 5.32 -15.39
CA GLU A 287 -1.23 4.01 -15.18
C GLU A 287 -2.73 4.02 -15.46
N SER A 288 -3.33 5.21 -15.53
CA SER A 288 -4.74 5.43 -15.80
C SER A 288 -4.94 6.59 -16.77
N LYS A 289 -5.99 6.49 -17.59
CA LYS A 289 -6.41 7.57 -18.49
C LYS A 289 -7.36 8.58 -17.82
N ILE A 290 -7.81 8.30 -16.61
CA ILE A 290 -8.85 9.10 -15.94
C ILE A 290 -8.27 9.78 -14.70
N TYR A 291 -7.40 9.10 -13.98
CA TYR A 291 -6.79 9.57 -12.74
C TYR A 291 -5.27 9.56 -12.90
N VAL A 292 -4.73 10.72 -13.22
CA VAL A 292 -3.29 10.95 -13.35
C VAL A 292 -2.82 11.82 -12.20
N GLU A 293 -3.69 12.76 -11.77
CA GLU A 293 -3.43 13.67 -10.67
C GLU A 293 -3.12 12.89 -9.38
N ASP A 294 -2.07 13.27 -8.70
CA ASP A 294 -1.54 12.65 -7.48
C ASP A 294 -0.97 11.22 -7.61
N CYS A 295 -1.03 10.60 -8.78
CA CYS A 295 -0.53 9.23 -9.00
C CYS A 295 0.81 9.23 -9.73
N THR A 296 0.87 9.90 -10.88
CA THR A 296 2.07 10.04 -11.70
C THR A 296 2.92 11.21 -11.22
N ILE A 297 4.22 11.12 -11.33
CA ILE A 297 5.17 12.22 -11.10
C ILE A 297 4.75 13.41 -11.97
N GLU A 298 4.58 14.58 -11.36
CA GLU A 298 4.21 15.81 -12.07
C GLU A 298 5.26 16.14 -13.15
N HIS A 299 4.83 16.31 -14.39
CA HIS A 299 5.72 16.49 -15.57
C HIS A 299 6.69 15.33 -15.80
N SER A 300 6.23 14.10 -15.59
CA SER A 300 7.06 12.89 -15.73
C SER A 300 7.66 12.70 -17.13
N GLU A 301 7.06 13.29 -18.15
CA GLU A 301 7.60 13.27 -19.53
C GLU A 301 9.04 13.82 -19.62
N GLU A 302 9.42 14.71 -18.72
CA GLU A 302 10.76 15.25 -18.65
C GLU A 302 11.77 14.19 -18.16
N LEU A 303 11.37 13.40 -17.15
CA LEU A 303 12.18 12.28 -16.67
C LEU A 303 12.21 11.13 -17.68
N VAL A 304 11.04 10.78 -18.25
CA VAL A 304 10.94 9.74 -19.30
C VAL A 304 11.93 10.00 -20.44
N ASN A 305 11.95 11.24 -20.98
CA ASN A 305 12.82 11.59 -22.10
C ASN A 305 14.31 11.37 -21.76
N ARG A 306 14.76 11.78 -20.56
CA ARG A 306 16.15 11.57 -20.12
C ARG A 306 16.51 10.10 -20.01
N LEU A 307 15.62 9.32 -19.35
CA LEU A 307 15.85 7.89 -19.16
C LEU A 307 15.87 7.13 -20.51
N GLU A 308 15.02 7.52 -21.48
CA GLU A 308 14.98 6.91 -22.80
C GLU A 308 16.17 7.29 -23.66
N GLU A 309 16.68 8.53 -23.59
CA GLU A 309 17.89 8.98 -24.29
C GLU A 309 19.10 8.13 -23.90
N GLU A 310 19.20 7.73 -22.63
CA GLU A 310 20.28 6.87 -22.13
C GLU A 310 19.93 5.37 -22.15
N ASN A 311 18.84 4.99 -22.82
CA ASN A 311 18.38 3.61 -22.98
C ASN A 311 18.14 2.87 -21.66
N VAL A 312 17.67 3.55 -20.61
CA VAL A 312 17.28 2.92 -19.35
C VAL A 312 16.07 2.02 -19.61
N PRO A 313 16.18 0.70 -19.32
CA PRO A 313 15.15 -0.24 -19.78
C PRO A 313 13.93 -0.31 -18.87
N LEU A 314 14.09 0.01 -17.57
CA LEU A 314 13.14 -0.32 -16.53
C LEU A 314 13.09 0.75 -15.45
N PHE A 315 11.91 1.02 -14.93
CA PHE A 315 11.63 1.88 -13.78
C PHE A 315 10.79 1.10 -12.76
N LEU A 316 11.07 1.28 -11.47
CA LEU A 316 10.36 0.62 -10.37
C LEU A 316 9.63 1.65 -9.51
N SER A 317 8.36 1.38 -9.20
CA SER A 317 7.54 2.27 -8.37
C SER A 317 6.57 1.52 -7.46
N GLY A 318 5.84 2.28 -6.62
CA GLY A 318 4.81 1.81 -5.70
C GLY A 318 3.56 2.67 -5.75
N HIS A 319 3.12 3.20 -4.58
CA HIS A 319 2.11 4.23 -4.41
C HIS A 319 0.65 3.81 -4.69
N LEU A 320 0.39 3.10 -5.79
CA LEU A 320 -0.98 2.71 -6.17
C LEU A 320 -1.53 1.50 -5.40
N HIS A 321 -0.71 0.85 -4.59
CA HIS A 321 -1.04 -0.38 -3.85
C HIS A 321 -1.44 -1.59 -4.71
N VAL A 322 -1.45 -1.47 -6.03
CA VAL A 322 -1.81 -2.54 -6.97
C VAL A 322 -0.59 -3.00 -7.76
N GLN A 323 -0.60 -4.24 -8.18
CA GLN A 323 0.44 -4.75 -9.06
C GLN A 323 0.09 -4.45 -10.51
N HIS A 324 0.95 -3.69 -11.17
CA HIS A 324 0.80 -3.39 -12.59
C HIS A 324 2.16 -3.32 -13.29
N TYR A 325 2.19 -3.49 -14.58
CA TYR A 325 3.32 -3.14 -15.42
C TYR A 325 2.83 -2.59 -16.76
N MET A 326 3.52 -1.61 -17.27
CA MET A 326 3.25 -1.08 -18.58
C MET A 326 4.55 -0.65 -19.29
N ARG A 327 4.42 -0.25 -20.52
CA ARG A 327 5.50 0.29 -21.33
C ARG A 327 5.03 1.57 -22.00
N ASN A 328 5.89 2.56 -22.05
CA ASN A 328 5.56 3.87 -22.61
C ASN A 328 5.15 3.78 -24.09
N GLU A 329 5.89 3.01 -24.92
CA GLU A 329 5.59 2.80 -26.34
C GLU A 329 5.56 1.29 -26.68
N GLU A 330 4.76 0.89 -27.69
CA GLU A 330 4.56 -0.54 -28.04
C GLU A 330 5.87 -1.26 -28.41
N ASP A 331 6.77 -0.61 -29.16
CA ASP A 331 8.00 -1.25 -29.68
C ASP A 331 9.29 -0.72 -29.03
N ARG A 332 9.23 0.38 -28.32
CA ARG A 332 10.36 1.06 -27.68
C ARG A 332 9.91 1.69 -26.39
N GLY A 333 10.87 2.26 -25.65
CA GLY A 333 10.58 2.99 -24.44
C GLY A 333 10.78 2.16 -23.18
N ILE A 334 10.67 2.86 -22.06
CA ILE A 334 10.90 2.32 -20.73
C ILE A 334 9.73 1.46 -20.27
N TYR A 335 10.04 0.35 -19.60
CA TYR A 335 9.06 -0.39 -18.84
C TYR A 335 8.93 0.20 -17.42
N GLU A 336 7.73 0.31 -16.92
CA GLU A 336 7.47 0.56 -15.51
C GLU A 336 6.85 -0.66 -14.85
N ILE A 337 7.34 -1.01 -13.66
CA ILE A 337 6.75 -2.01 -12.79
C ILE A 337 6.28 -1.30 -11.53
N VAL A 338 4.97 -1.22 -11.37
CA VAL A 338 4.31 -0.76 -10.14
C VAL A 338 4.12 -1.97 -9.23
N THR A 339 4.75 -1.94 -8.07
CA THR A 339 4.63 -3.04 -7.09
C THR A 339 3.49 -2.75 -6.11
N SER A 340 2.72 -3.77 -5.79
CA SER A 340 1.61 -3.66 -4.86
C SER A 340 2.07 -3.48 -3.41
N SER A 341 1.21 -2.86 -2.61
CA SER A 341 1.43 -2.63 -1.18
C SER A 341 1.65 -3.94 -0.42
N LEU A 342 2.62 -3.93 0.50
CA LEU A 342 2.86 -5.05 1.40
C LEU A 342 1.73 -5.21 2.42
N SER A 343 1.15 -4.11 2.90
CA SER A 343 0.10 -4.12 3.93
C SER A 343 -1.32 -4.29 3.39
N THR A 344 -1.50 -4.24 2.07
CA THR A 344 -2.81 -4.42 1.44
C THR A 344 -2.91 -5.79 0.78
N PRO A 345 -4.00 -6.57 0.99
CA PRO A 345 -4.14 -7.87 0.33
C PRO A 345 -4.00 -7.77 -1.21
N PRO A 346 -3.22 -8.65 -1.83
CA PRO A 346 -2.79 -9.96 -1.34
C PRO A 346 -1.54 -9.99 -0.45
N CYS A 347 -1.01 -8.85 0.01
CA CYS A 347 0.19 -8.76 0.85
C CYS A 347 1.37 -9.45 0.17
N GLN A 348 1.95 -8.79 -0.82
CA GLN A 348 3.01 -9.38 -1.66
C GLN A 348 4.13 -8.38 -1.92
N TYR A 349 5.25 -8.90 -2.36
CA TYR A 349 6.42 -8.13 -2.78
C TYR A 349 6.91 -8.57 -4.16
N GLY A 350 7.70 -7.74 -4.82
CA GLY A 350 8.31 -8.04 -6.10
C GLY A 350 9.67 -8.71 -5.95
N VAL A 351 9.98 -9.64 -6.84
CA VAL A 351 11.30 -10.23 -7.00
C VAL A 351 11.75 -10.00 -8.43
N LEU A 352 12.79 -9.19 -8.58
CA LEU A 352 13.44 -8.88 -9.86
C LEU A 352 14.76 -9.63 -9.92
N GLU A 353 14.99 -10.42 -10.98
CA GLU A 353 16.25 -11.05 -11.26
C GLU A 353 16.84 -10.45 -12.53
N TYR A 354 18.04 -9.89 -12.41
CA TYR A 354 18.89 -9.47 -13.52
C TYR A 354 19.93 -10.54 -13.80
N ARG A 355 20.18 -10.87 -15.06
CA ARG A 355 21.10 -11.92 -15.49
C ARG A 355 22.24 -11.36 -16.34
N ASP A 356 23.30 -12.14 -16.46
CA ASP A 356 24.50 -11.83 -17.25
C ASP A 356 24.28 -11.66 -18.77
N ASP A 357 23.10 -12.04 -19.28
CA ASP A 357 22.65 -11.74 -20.64
C ASP A 357 21.86 -10.42 -20.75
N GLU A 358 21.93 -9.58 -19.71
CA GLU A 358 21.24 -8.29 -19.58
C GLU A 358 19.70 -8.42 -19.56
N SER A 359 19.19 -9.61 -19.33
CA SER A 359 17.75 -9.82 -19.22
C SER A 359 17.23 -9.62 -17.79
N PHE A 360 16.01 -9.08 -17.69
CA PHE A 360 15.26 -8.98 -16.46
C PHE A 360 14.12 -9.99 -16.45
N SER A 361 13.87 -10.59 -15.29
CA SER A 361 12.62 -11.30 -15.02
C SER A 361 12.04 -10.81 -13.70
N TYR A 362 10.73 -10.59 -13.70
CA TYR A 362 10.00 -10.11 -12.52
C TYR A 362 8.84 -11.04 -12.21
N HIS A 363 8.62 -11.29 -10.93
CA HIS A 363 7.44 -11.95 -10.43
C HIS A 363 7.09 -11.42 -9.04
N THR A 364 5.83 -11.55 -8.65
CA THR A 364 5.39 -11.26 -7.29
C THR A 364 5.39 -12.51 -6.44
N GLN A 365 5.65 -12.33 -5.15
CA GLN A 365 5.52 -13.39 -4.16
C GLN A 365 4.64 -12.91 -3.02
N GLN A 366 3.57 -13.65 -2.75
CA GLN A 366 2.68 -13.39 -1.62
C GLN A 366 3.36 -13.80 -0.31
N VAL A 367 3.15 -13.03 0.75
CA VAL A 367 3.60 -13.36 2.10
C VAL A 367 2.76 -14.54 2.62
N ASP A 368 3.40 -15.66 2.94
CA ASP A 368 2.74 -16.87 3.47
C ASP A 368 2.49 -16.72 4.97
N MET A 369 1.46 -15.93 5.29
CA MET A 369 1.08 -15.61 6.67
C MET A 369 0.65 -16.85 7.46
N GLU A 370 -0.03 -17.81 6.81
CA GLU A 370 -0.49 -19.01 7.49
C GLU A 370 0.67 -19.90 7.90
N LYS A 371 1.69 -20.06 7.05
CA LYS A 371 2.92 -20.78 7.37
C LYS A 371 3.69 -20.08 8.50
N TRP A 372 3.82 -18.75 8.41
CA TRP A 372 4.44 -17.93 9.44
C TRP A 372 3.72 -18.10 10.79
N ALA A 373 2.39 -17.96 10.81
CA ALA A 373 1.57 -18.09 12.01
C ALA A 373 1.74 -19.46 12.69
N ARG A 374 1.71 -20.55 11.89
CA ARG A 374 1.93 -21.91 12.41
C ARG A 374 3.33 -22.07 12.99
N ARG A 375 4.37 -21.55 12.31
CA ARG A 375 5.77 -21.62 12.78
C ARG A 375 5.95 -20.87 14.09
N HIS A 376 5.32 -19.69 14.23
CA HIS A 376 5.35 -18.86 15.45
C HIS A 376 4.34 -19.30 16.50
N LYS A 377 3.60 -20.41 16.26
CA LYS A 377 2.59 -20.96 17.20
C LYS A 377 1.51 -19.93 17.56
N SER A 378 1.13 -19.12 16.59
CA SER A 378 0.02 -18.18 16.77
C SER A 378 -1.26 -18.93 17.13
N THR A 379 -2.07 -18.29 17.98
CA THR A 379 -3.43 -18.75 18.30
C THR A 379 -4.49 -17.83 17.67
N ASP A 380 -4.06 -16.86 16.89
CA ASP A 380 -4.95 -15.95 16.17
C ASP A 380 -5.55 -16.68 14.95
N GLU A 381 -6.87 -16.86 14.97
CA GLU A 381 -7.58 -17.60 13.92
C GLU A 381 -7.51 -16.89 12.56
N ASN A 382 -7.42 -15.56 12.52
CA ASN A 382 -7.28 -14.80 11.28
C ASN A 382 -5.91 -15.02 10.64
N LEU A 383 -4.85 -15.05 11.46
CA LEU A 383 -3.50 -15.34 10.97
C LEU A 383 -3.37 -16.80 10.50
N LEU A 384 -4.02 -17.73 11.19
CA LEU A 384 -4.04 -19.16 10.82
C LEU A 384 -4.85 -19.46 9.55
N ASN A 385 -5.77 -18.55 9.18
CA ASN A 385 -6.64 -18.63 8.00
C ASN A 385 -6.53 -17.34 7.15
N PHE A 386 -5.34 -16.78 7.05
CA PHE A 386 -5.11 -15.45 6.48
C PHE A 386 -5.56 -15.32 5.02
N ASN A 387 -5.39 -16.38 4.24
CA ASN A 387 -5.82 -16.41 2.83
C ASN A 387 -7.34 -16.27 2.66
N THR A 388 -8.12 -16.59 3.68
CA THR A 388 -9.58 -16.36 3.72
C THR A 388 -9.92 -15.02 4.36
N TYR A 389 -9.22 -14.67 5.44
CA TYR A 389 -9.46 -13.45 6.19
C TYR A 389 -9.14 -12.19 5.38
N ALA A 390 -7.94 -12.11 4.79
CA ALA A 390 -7.45 -10.88 4.18
C ALA A 390 -8.32 -10.38 3.01
N PRO A 391 -8.75 -11.21 2.04
CA PRO A 391 -9.68 -10.76 1.00
C PRO A 391 -11.05 -10.36 1.53
N ALA A 392 -11.55 -11.01 2.58
CA ALA A 392 -12.83 -10.66 3.20
C ALA A 392 -12.74 -9.32 3.95
N ALA A 393 -11.64 -9.08 4.68
CA ALA A 393 -11.38 -7.81 5.34
C ALA A 393 -11.27 -6.67 4.33
N LEU A 394 -10.51 -6.83 3.26
CA LEU A 394 -10.39 -5.86 2.18
C LEU A 394 -11.75 -5.48 1.58
N ARG A 395 -12.60 -6.49 1.32
CA ARG A 395 -13.95 -6.26 0.80
C ARG A 395 -14.81 -5.48 1.80
N THR A 396 -14.71 -5.78 3.10
CA THR A 396 -15.43 -5.05 4.14
C THR A 396 -14.99 -3.59 4.21
N ILE A 397 -13.68 -3.33 4.17
CA ILE A 397 -13.12 -1.98 4.18
C ILE A 397 -13.66 -1.16 2.99
N PHE A 398 -13.58 -1.67 1.77
CA PHE A 398 -14.09 -0.96 0.61
C PHE A 398 -15.61 -0.78 0.62
N TYR A 399 -16.35 -1.74 1.19
CA TYR A 399 -17.78 -1.57 1.40
C TYR A 399 -18.08 -0.39 2.33
N ASN A 400 -17.41 -0.33 3.48
CA ASN A 400 -17.58 0.75 4.45
C ASN A 400 -17.19 2.09 3.85
N GLN A 401 -16.02 2.18 3.21
CA GLN A 401 -15.54 3.39 2.53
C GLN A 401 -16.59 3.95 1.54
N SER A 402 -17.12 3.10 0.68
CA SER A 402 -18.12 3.52 -0.30
C SER A 402 -19.45 3.91 0.36
N TYR A 403 -19.87 3.15 1.37
CA TYR A 403 -21.13 3.43 2.07
C TYR A 403 -21.08 4.74 2.84
N ASP A 404 -19.99 4.99 3.57
CA ASP A 404 -19.78 6.23 4.33
C ASP A 404 -19.69 7.43 3.40
N ALA A 405 -18.95 7.35 2.29
CA ALA A 405 -18.88 8.42 1.31
C ALA A 405 -20.27 8.82 0.76
N MET A 406 -21.13 7.84 0.49
CA MET A 406 -22.51 8.12 0.05
C MET A 406 -23.40 8.67 1.16
N LYS A 407 -23.11 8.35 2.43
CA LYS A 407 -23.84 8.87 3.59
C LYS A 407 -23.42 10.30 3.91
N ASP A 408 -22.13 10.59 3.89
CA ASP A 408 -21.59 11.91 4.20
C ASP A 408 -22.03 12.95 3.18
N SER A 409 -22.17 12.56 1.89
CA SER A 409 -22.74 13.41 0.85
C SER A 409 -24.16 13.89 1.14
N GLU A 410 -24.94 13.16 1.97
CA GLU A 410 -26.29 13.58 2.40
C GLU A 410 -26.24 14.72 3.42
N GLU A 411 -25.22 14.75 4.28
CA GLU A 411 -25.11 15.72 5.36
C GLU A 411 -24.62 17.09 4.86
N GLU A 412 -23.92 17.13 3.72
CA GLU A 412 -23.31 18.37 3.19
C GLU A 412 -24.23 19.24 2.32
N GLU A 413 -25.48 18.90 2.09
CA GLU A 413 -26.45 19.65 1.22
C GLU A 413 -25.89 20.01 -0.17
N THR A 414 -24.95 19.24 -0.70
CA THR A 414 -24.21 19.56 -1.94
C THR A 414 -25.04 19.37 -3.22
N GLY A 415 -26.33 19.12 -3.12
CA GLY A 415 -27.21 18.87 -4.27
C GLY A 415 -26.99 17.53 -4.94
N ASP A 416 -26.38 16.63 -4.25
CA ASP A 416 -25.77 15.42 -4.73
C ASP A 416 -26.81 14.38 -5.17
N LEU A 417 -26.45 13.63 -6.20
CA LEU A 417 -27.26 12.53 -6.73
C LEU A 417 -27.54 11.45 -5.68
N PHE A 418 -26.62 11.25 -4.73
CA PHE A 418 -26.70 10.23 -3.67
C PHE A 418 -27.81 10.47 -2.63
N VAL A 419 -28.23 11.72 -2.43
CA VAL A 419 -29.37 12.08 -1.54
C VAL A 419 -30.67 11.39 -1.95
N LYS A 420 -30.83 11.07 -3.23
CA LYS A 420 -32.03 10.42 -3.78
C LYS A 420 -32.01 8.90 -3.67
N LEU A 421 -30.88 8.31 -3.28
CA LEU A 421 -30.74 6.87 -3.17
C LEU A 421 -31.36 6.36 -1.85
N THR A 422 -32.10 5.27 -1.96
CA THR A 422 -32.57 4.54 -0.77
C THR A 422 -31.38 3.84 -0.11
N GLN A 423 -31.46 3.58 1.20
CA GLN A 423 -30.44 2.82 1.92
C GLN A 423 -30.07 1.51 1.21
N ARG A 424 -31.08 0.75 0.75
CA ARG A 424 -30.84 -0.50 -0.01
C ARG A 424 -30.05 -0.27 -1.30
N GLN A 425 -30.26 0.85 -2.00
CA GLN A 425 -29.51 1.16 -3.22
C GLN A 425 -28.05 1.51 -2.88
N LYS A 426 -27.80 2.24 -1.80
CA LYS A 426 -26.43 2.52 -1.31
C LYS A 426 -25.72 1.25 -0.93
N GLU A 427 -26.36 0.35 -0.17
CA GLU A 427 -25.80 -0.96 0.19
C GLU A 427 -25.44 -1.79 -1.06
N GLN A 428 -26.31 -1.83 -2.07
CA GLN A 428 -26.03 -2.53 -3.32
C GLN A 428 -24.89 -1.92 -4.12
N MET A 429 -24.77 -0.60 -4.15
CA MET A 429 -23.65 0.10 -4.82
C MET A 429 -22.34 -0.14 -4.08
N SER A 430 -22.35 -0.05 -2.76
CA SER A 430 -21.17 -0.34 -1.94
C SER A 430 -20.67 -1.78 -2.11
N GLU A 431 -21.59 -2.73 -2.23
CA GLU A 431 -21.23 -4.13 -2.49
C GLU A 431 -20.53 -4.31 -3.85
N VAL A 432 -21.03 -3.64 -4.90
CA VAL A 432 -20.37 -3.66 -6.23
C VAL A 432 -19.00 -3.00 -6.18
N TYR A 433 -18.90 -1.85 -5.54
CA TYR A 433 -17.63 -1.14 -5.35
C TYR A 433 -16.61 -2.01 -4.62
N ALA A 434 -17.01 -2.61 -3.50
CA ALA A 434 -16.16 -3.50 -2.70
C ALA A 434 -15.68 -4.73 -3.50
N GLN A 435 -16.58 -5.37 -4.23
CA GLN A 435 -16.26 -6.53 -5.05
C GLN A 435 -15.24 -6.19 -6.14
N LEU A 436 -15.40 -5.06 -6.82
CA LEU A 436 -14.55 -4.66 -7.91
C LEU A 436 -13.16 -4.24 -7.43
N ASN A 437 -13.10 -3.44 -6.35
CA ASN A 437 -11.81 -3.02 -5.77
C ASN A 437 -11.04 -4.22 -5.19
N ALA A 438 -11.66 -5.05 -4.37
CA ALA A 438 -11.00 -6.25 -3.84
C ALA A 438 -10.48 -7.18 -4.95
N ALA A 439 -11.19 -7.28 -6.07
CA ALA A 439 -10.74 -8.04 -7.22
C ALA A 439 -9.56 -7.39 -7.95
N CYS A 440 -9.54 -6.05 -8.02
CA CYS A 440 -8.44 -5.30 -8.60
C CYS A 440 -7.14 -5.55 -7.85
N TYR A 441 -7.16 -5.36 -6.54
CA TYR A 441 -6.01 -5.61 -5.67
C TYR A 441 -5.54 -7.07 -5.71
N GLY A 442 -6.48 -8.02 -5.80
CA GLY A 442 -6.19 -9.45 -5.93
C GLY A 442 -5.72 -9.90 -7.31
N GLY A 443 -5.56 -8.99 -8.27
CA GLY A 443 -5.20 -9.33 -9.66
C GLY A 443 -6.29 -10.08 -10.44
N LYS A 444 -7.54 -10.09 -9.95
CA LYS A 444 -8.70 -10.80 -10.55
C LYS A 444 -9.74 -9.87 -11.15
N ALA A 445 -9.41 -8.60 -11.31
CA ALA A 445 -10.35 -7.58 -11.78
C ALA A 445 -11.02 -7.96 -13.10
N TYR A 446 -10.27 -8.52 -14.05
CA TYR A 446 -10.80 -8.89 -15.36
C TYR A 446 -11.92 -9.95 -15.29
N GLU A 447 -11.80 -10.92 -14.38
CA GLU A 447 -12.81 -11.98 -14.21
C GLU A 447 -14.08 -11.43 -13.56
N VAL A 448 -13.93 -10.64 -12.49
CA VAL A 448 -15.05 -10.10 -11.71
C VAL A 448 -15.80 -9.00 -12.47
N VAL A 449 -15.10 -8.12 -13.18
CA VAL A 449 -15.74 -7.07 -14.00
C VAL A 449 -16.71 -7.66 -15.01
N LYS A 450 -16.36 -8.80 -15.63
CA LYS A 450 -17.22 -9.46 -16.59
C LYS A 450 -18.56 -9.91 -16.00
N GLU A 451 -18.56 -10.37 -14.76
CA GLU A 451 -19.78 -10.78 -14.05
C GLU A 451 -20.53 -9.57 -13.47
N ALA A 452 -19.83 -8.68 -12.82
CA ALA A 452 -20.39 -7.50 -12.17
C ALA A 452 -21.12 -6.59 -13.17
N THR A 453 -20.57 -6.37 -14.37
CA THR A 453 -21.14 -5.48 -15.41
C THR A 453 -22.52 -5.89 -15.90
N THR A 454 -22.96 -7.11 -15.65
CA THR A 454 -24.29 -7.61 -16.00
C THR A 454 -25.35 -7.29 -14.94
N THR A 455 -24.95 -6.88 -13.73
CA THR A 455 -25.87 -6.67 -12.62
C THR A 455 -26.60 -5.33 -12.67
N PRO A 456 -27.85 -5.25 -12.17
CA PRO A 456 -28.54 -3.96 -12.02
C PRO A 456 -27.81 -2.97 -11.09
N ALA A 457 -27.15 -3.48 -10.05
CA ALA A 457 -26.38 -2.68 -9.11
C ALA A 457 -25.18 -2.00 -9.77
N TYR A 458 -24.46 -2.70 -10.65
CA TYR A 458 -23.36 -2.12 -11.42
C TYR A 458 -23.85 -1.03 -12.37
N LYS A 459 -25.00 -1.25 -13.07
CA LYS A 459 -25.56 -0.24 -13.96
C LYS A 459 -25.95 1.02 -13.20
N MET A 460 -26.55 0.85 -12.02
CA MET A 460 -26.90 1.97 -11.14
C MET A 460 -25.63 2.69 -10.67
N TRP A 461 -24.60 1.95 -10.21
CA TRP A 461 -23.32 2.51 -9.81
C TRP A 461 -22.68 3.32 -10.97
N GLN A 462 -22.67 2.76 -12.18
CA GLN A 462 -22.14 3.43 -13.38
C GLN A 462 -22.92 4.72 -13.71
N GLU A 463 -24.25 4.72 -13.57
CA GLU A 463 -25.10 5.88 -13.83
C GLU A 463 -24.83 7.03 -12.83
N TYR A 464 -24.54 6.72 -11.57
CA TYR A 464 -24.34 7.71 -10.51
C TYR A 464 -22.89 8.17 -10.37
N CYS A 465 -21.93 7.30 -10.59
CA CYS A 465 -20.51 7.63 -10.41
C CYS A 465 -19.83 8.07 -11.72
N TYR A 466 -20.43 7.74 -12.88
CA TYR A 466 -19.90 8.10 -14.21
C TYR A 466 -21.04 8.49 -15.13
N PRO A 467 -21.69 9.66 -14.90
CA PRO A 467 -22.80 10.15 -15.74
C PRO A 467 -22.37 10.50 -17.17
#